data_46ea4d6a7077d00dacf6a4240b8cb61a
#
_entry.id   46ea4d6a7077d00dacf6a4240b8cb61a
#
_cell.length_a   1.000
_cell.length_b   1.000
_cell.length_c   1.000
_cell.angle_alpha   90.00
_cell.angle_beta   90.00
_cell.angle_gamma   90.00
#
_symmetry.space_group_name_H-M   'P 1'
#
loop_
_entity.id
_entity.type
_entity.pdbx_description
1 polymer ?
#
loop_
_entity_poly.entity_id
_entity_poly.type
_entity_poly.pdbx_seq_one_letter_code
_entity_poly.pdbx_strand_id
1 'polypeptide(L)'
;MQHRVSIAAGLDAFVVVGFVAIGRRNHDEDPGVVGLVETAAPFVIGLVVAWLLARAWRDPWGWQTGALVWIATLVAGMLLRRFVFDEGTAASFVMVATGFLGVFLNGWRLVARMLANRRSAAAA
;
A
#
# COMPACT_ATOMS: atom_id res chain seq x y z
N MET A 1 -10.30 18.27 3.79
CA MET A 1 -9.35 17.74 2.80
C MET A 1 -8.05 17.23 3.39
N GLN A 2 -7.37 18.00 4.22
CA GLN A 2 -6.08 17.58 4.81
C GLN A 2 -6.18 16.32 5.66
N HIS A 3 -7.25 16.17 6.46
CA HIS A 3 -7.39 14.96 7.27
C HIS A 3 -7.68 13.72 6.41
N ARG A 4 -8.33 13.87 5.25
CA ARG A 4 -8.49 12.75 4.31
C ARG A 4 -7.15 12.30 3.75
N VAL A 5 -6.27 13.25 3.45
CA VAL A 5 -4.92 12.94 2.97
C VAL A 5 -4.13 12.21 4.05
N SER A 6 -4.16 12.71 5.30
CA SER A 6 -3.44 12.09 6.41
C SER A 6 -3.96 10.68 6.71
N ILE A 7 -5.28 10.48 6.71
CA ILE A 7 -5.89 9.16 6.92
C ILE A 7 -5.48 8.21 5.80
N ALA A 8 -5.56 8.66 4.55
CA ALA A 8 -5.20 7.83 3.40
C ALA A 8 -3.72 7.43 3.44
N ALA A 9 -2.83 8.38 3.70
CA ALA A 9 -1.40 8.11 3.80
C ALA A 9 -1.11 7.12 4.93
N GLY A 10 -1.73 7.30 6.08
CA GLY A 10 -1.58 6.41 7.24
C GLY A 10 -2.08 5.00 6.95
N LEU A 11 -3.26 4.88 6.33
CA LEU A 11 -3.83 3.58 5.97
C LEU A 11 -2.99 2.86 4.90
N ASP A 12 -2.54 3.58 3.89
CA ASP A 12 -1.67 2.99 2.86
C ASP A 12 -0.36 2.50 3.47
N ALA A 13 0.27 3.31 4.33
CA ALA A 13 1.49 2.91 5.03
C ALA A 13 1.24 1.68 5.91
N PHE A 14 0.12 1.66 6.63
CA PHE A 14 -0.26 0.53 7.47
C PHE A 14 -0.44 -0.75 6.65
N VAL A 15 -1.10 -0.67 5.50
CA VAL A 15 -1.28 -1.81 4.60
C VAL A 15 0.07 -2.35 4.13
N VAL A 16 0.97 -1.46 3.69
CA VAL A 16 2.28 -1.86 3.16
C VAL A 16 3.14 -2.51 4.25
N VAL A 17 3.24 -1.88 5.42
CA VAL A 17 4.02 -2.41 6.54
C VAL A 17 3.38 -3.70 7.07
N GLY A 18 2.06 -3.75 7.13
CA GLY A 18 1.33 -4.94 7.54
C GLY A 18 1.58 -6.13 6.61
N PHE A 19 1.58 -5.88 5.30
CA PHE A 19 1.93 -6.90 4.32
C PHE A 19 3.31 -7.50 4.59
N VAL A 20 4.31 -6.66 4.77
CA VAL A 20 5.68 -7.10 5.02
C VAL A 20 5.77 -7.86 6.36
N ALA A 21 5.15 -7.34 7.41
CA ALA A 21 5.19 -7.96 8.74
C ALA A 21 4.55 -9.37 8.72
N ILE A 22 3.39 -9.51 8.08
CA ILE A 22 2.72 -10.80 7.96
C ILE A 22 3.55 -11.75 7.11
N GLY A 23 4.10 -11.27 6.00
CA GLY A 23 4.93 -12.07 5.11
C GLY A 23 6.16 -12.63 5.81
N ARG A 24 6.89 -11.79 6.55
CA ARG A 24 8.07 -12.22 7.29
C ARG A 24 7.71 -13.27 8.36
N ARG A 25 6.64 -13.04 9.09
CA ARG A 25 6.18 -13.97 10.11
C ARG A 25 5.83 -15.34 9.52
N ASN A 26 5.17 -15.36 8.37
CA ASN A 26 4.75 -16.61 7.73
C ASN A 26 5.92 -17.40 7.12
N HIS A 27 7.06 -16.76 6.90
CA HIS A 27 8.25 -17.42 6.35
C HIS A 27 9.33 -17.69 7.41
N ASP A 28 8.98 -17.66 8.69
CA ASP A 28 9.91 -17.91 9.81
C ASP A 28 11.15 -17.00 9.78
N GLU A 29 11.01 -15.81 9.22
CA GLU A 29 12.10 -14.86 9.22
C GLU A 29 12.21 -14.18 10.59
N ASP A 30 13.42 -13.66 10.89
CA ASP A 30 13.69 -12.95 12.13
C ASP A 30 12.63 -11.85 12.35
N PRO A 31 11.89 -11.88 13.50
CA PRO A 31 10.88 -10.86 13.78
C PRO A 31 11.46 -9.51 14.21
N GLY A 32 12.79 -9.34 14.14
CA GLY A 32 13.45 -8.11 14.55
C GLY A 32 13.01 -6.89 13.76
N VAL A 33 13.05 -5.72 14.42
CA VAL A 33 12.67 -4.44 13.82
C VAL A 33 13.56 -4.08 12.63
N VAL A 34 14.86 -4.36 12.73
CA VAL A 34 15.81 -4.07 11.63
C VAL A 34 15.43 -4.84 10.37
N GLY A 35 15.15 -6.13 10.48
CA GLY A 35 14.72 -6.95 9.35
C GLY A 35 13.40 -6.48 8.75
N LEU A 36 12.46 -6.07 9.59
CA LEU A 36 11.19 -5.52 9.14
C LEU A 36 11.41 -4.24 8.33
N VAL A 37 12.22 -3.32 8.83
CA VAL A 37 12.52 -2.06 8.15
C VAL A 37 13.21 -2.32 6.81
N GLU A 38 14.19 -3.21 6.78
CA GLU A 38 14.91 -3.56 5.54
C GLU A 38 13.97 -4.14 4.48
N THR A 39 13.07 -5.04 4.87
CA THR A 39 12.14 -5.65 3.93
C THR A 39 11.05 -4.66 3.49
N ALA A 40 10.60 -3.80 4.39
CA ALA A 40 9.57 -2.82 4.08
C ALA A 40 10.07 -1.64 3.24
N ALA A 41 11.36 -1.29 3.36
CA ALA A 41 11.91 -0.08 2.75
C ALA A 41 11.60 0.04 1.24
N PRO A 42 11.82 -0.98 0.39
CA PRO A 42 11.51 -0.84 -1.03
C PRO A 42 10.02 -0.55 -1.28
N PHE A 43 9.13 -1.14 -0.49
CA PHE A 43 7.69 -0.93 -0.66
C PHE A 43 7.23 0.42 -0.10
N VAL A 44 7.82 0.89 0.99
CA VAL A 44 7.52 2.23 1.52
C VAL A 44 7.99 3.31 0.56
N ILE A 45 9.19 3.17 0.02
CA ILE A 45 9.71 4.09 -1.01
C ILE A 45 8.81 4.01 -2.24
N GLY A 46 8.44 2.79 -2.66
CA GLY A 46 7.52 2.57 -3.76
C GLY A 46 6.17 3.25 -3.54
N LEU A 47 5.66 3.21 -2.31
CA LEU A 47 4.41 3.87 -1.96
C LEU A 47 4.53 5.40 -2.09
N VAL A 48 5.64 5.97 -1.65
CA VAL A 48 5.89 7.41 -1.81
C VAL A 48 5.90 7.79 -3.29
N VAL A 49 6.63 7.02 -4.10
CA VAL A 49 6.67 7.22 -5.55
C VAL A 49 5.26 7.11 -6.15
N ALA A 50 4.50 6.11 -5.74
CA ALA A 50 3.13 5.90 -6.21
C ALA A 50 2.23 7.08 -5.87
N TRP A 51 2.33 7.61 -4.66
CA TRP A 51 1.57 8.78 -4.25
C TRP A 51 1.89 10.02 -5.09
N LEU A 52 3.17 10.22 -5.40
CA LEU A 52 3.60 11.32 -6.24
C LEU A 52 3.07 11.17 -7.68
N LEU A 53 3.20 9.98 -8.25
CA LEU A 53 2.74 9.71 -9.61
C LEU A 53 1.22 9.81 -9.74
N ALA A 54 0.50 9.28 -8.77
CA ALA A 54 -0.97 9.29 -8.76
C ALA A 54 -1.55 10.62 -8.31
N ARG A 55 -0.72 11.50 -7.75
CA ARG A 55 -1.18 12.74 -7.10
C ARG A 55 -2.31 12.42 -6.11
N ALA A 56 -2.04 11.47 -5.23
CA ALA A 56 -3.05 10.88 -4.35
C ALA A 56 -3.72 11.91 -3.43
N TRP A 57 -3.03 13.01 -3.12
CA TRP A 57 -3.58 14.10 -2.30
C TRP A 57 -4.77 14.82 -2.94
N ARG A 58 -4.93 14.69 -4.27
CA ARG A 58 -6.04 15.35 -4.98
C ARG A 58 -7.38 14.63 -4.75
N ASP A 59 -7.34 13.30 -4.72
CA ASP A 59 -8.53 12.48 -4.51
C ASP A 59 -8.13 11.19 -3.77
N PRO A 60 -7.80 11.32 -2.47
CA PRO A 60 -7.21 10.19 -1.74
C PRO A 60 -8.12 8.96 -1.63
N TRP A 61 -9.43 9.13 -1.72
CA TRP A 61 -10.39 8.03 -1.60
C TRP A 61 -10.90 7.52 -2.95
N GLY A 62 -10.45 8.12 -4.05
CA GLY A 62 -10.90 7.74 -5.40
C GLY A 62 -10.47 6.34 -5.81
N TRP A 63 -11.29 5.65 -6.59
CA TRP A 63 -10.97 4.30 -7.05
C TRP A 63 -9.79 4.33 -8.02
N GLN A 64 -9.68 5.35 -8.86
CA GLN A 64 -8.55 5.52 -9.78
C GLN A 64 -7.25 5.74 -9.00
N THR A 65 -7.30 6.55 -7.96
CA THR A 65 -6.17 6.76 -7.05
C THR A 65 -5.73 5.44 -6.45
N GLY A 66 -6.67 4.65 -5.93
CA GLY A 66 -6.36 3.34 -5.35
C GLY A 66 -5.71 2.40 -6.34
N ALA A 67 -6.22 2.34 -7.56
CA ALA A 67 -5.66 1.48 -8.60
C ALA A 67 -4.24 1.91 -8.98
N LEU A 68 -4.01 3.21 -9.14
CA LEU A 68 -2.68 3.73 -9.48
C LEU A 68 -1.70 3.54 -8.34
N VAL A 69 -2.10 3.81 -7.10
CA VAL A 69 -1.25 3.60 -5.93
C VAL A 69 -0.88 2.12 -5.80
N TRP A 70 -1.83 1.24 -5.99
CA TRP A 70 -1.59 -0.21 -5.97
C TRP A 70 -0.56 -0.63 -7.00
N ILE A 71 -0.81 -0.32 -8.27
CA ILE A 71 0.06 -0.76 -9.37
C ILE A 71 1.44 -0.12 -9.25
N ALA A 72 1.52 1.18 -9.00
CA ALA A 72 2.79 1.89 -8.88
C ALA A 72 3.60 1.44 -7.67
N THR A 73 2.96 1.19 -6.52
CA THR A 73 3.63 0.66 -5.34
C THR A 73 4.20 -0.73 -5.62
N LEU A 74 3.41 -1.58 -6.26
CA LEU A 74 3.84 -2.94 -6.61
C LEU A 74 5.03 -2.92 -7.55
N VAL A 75 4.94 -2.18 -8.64
CA VAL A 75 6.00 -2.12 -9.66
C VAL A 75 7.25 -1.46 -9.09
N ALA A 76 7.11 -0.28 -8.50
CA ALA A 76 8.26 0.43 -7.92
C ALA A 76 8.90 -0.36 -6.78
N GLY A 77 8.08 -0.96 -5.91
CA GLY A 77 8.57 -1.78 -4.81
C GLY A 77 9.35 -2.98 -5.29
N MET A 78 8.84 -3.69 -6.30
CA MET A 78 9.54 -4.86 -6.87
C MET A 78 10.84 -4.46 -7.57
N LEU A 79 10.84 -3.36 -8.31
CA LEU A 79 12.05 -2.88 -8.97
C LEU A 79 13.12 -2.48 -7.96
N LEU A 80 12.73 -1.76 -6.91
CA LEU A 80 13.65 -1.36 -5.85
C LEU A 80 14.17 -2.59 -5.09
N ARG A 81 13.28 -3.52 -4.76
CA ARG A 81 13.64 -4.76 -4.08
C ARG A 81 14.69 -5.53 -4.87
N ARG A 82 14.50 -5.67 -6.16
CA ARG A 82 15.40 -6.46 -7.03
C ARG A 82 16.71 -5.73 -7.32
N PHE A 83 16.64 -4.46 -7.71
CA PHE A 83 17.80 -3.78 -8.30
C PHE A 83 18.55 -2.88 -7.32
N VAL A 84 17.89 -2.37 -6.29
CA VAL A 84 18.52 -1.49 -5.28
C VAL A 84 18.87 -2.26 -4.01
N PHE A 85 17.93 -3.07 -3.52
CA PHE A 85 18.08 -3.81 -2.27
C PHE A 85 18.60 -5.23 -2.46
N ASP A 86 18.75 -5.67 -3.70
CA ASP A 86 19.28 -7.00 -4.07
C ASP A 86 18.56 -8.15 -3.35
N GLU A 87 17.25 -8.08 -3.33
CA GLU A 87 16.40 -9.10 -2.74
C GLU A 87 15.60 -9.85 -3.80
N GLY A 88 15.09 -11.04 -3.45
CA GLY A 88 14.38 -11.89 -4.39
C GLY A 88 13.01 -11.35 -4.78
N THR A 89 12.61 -11.65 -6.01
CA THR A 89 11.28 -11.36 -6.55
C THR A 89 10.66 -12.63 -7.12
N ALA A 90 10.59 -13.69 -6.30
CA ALA A 90 9.99 -14.95 -6.71
C ALA A 90 8.54 -14.74 -7.15
N ALA A 91 8.08 -15.56 -8.11
CA ALA A 91 6.74 -15.44 -8.65
C ALA A 91 5.66 -15.52 -7.56
N SER A 92 5.84 -16.41 -6.57
CA SER A 92 4.90 -16.53 -5.45
C SER A 92 4.83 -15.26 -4.62
N PHE A 93 5.97 -14.60 -4.38
CA PHE A 93 6.01 -13.34 -3.67
C PHE A 93 5.25 -12.25 -4.43
N VAL A 94 5.50 -12.15 -5.74
CA VAL A 94 4.83 -11.16 -6.59
C VAL A 94 3.31 -11.40 -6.61
N MET A 95 2.88 -12.66 -6.68
CA MET A 95 1.45 -12.98 -6.67
C MET A 95 0.77 -12.60 -5.36
N VAL A 96 1.39 -12.91 -4.23
CA VAL A 96 0.86 -12.57 -2.91
C VAL A 96 0.83 -11.05 -2.71
N ALA A 97 1.91 -10.37 -3.10
CA ALA A 97 1.98 -8.91 -3.02
C ALA A 97 0.90 -8.26 -3.87
N THR A 98 0.71 -8.73 -5.10
CA THR A 98 -0.31 -8.22 -6.01
C THR A 98 -1.70 -8.34 -5.38
N GLY A 99 -2.04 -9.52 -4.88
CA GLY A 99 -3.34 -9.77 -4.27
C GLY A 99 -3.56 -9.01 -2.98
N PHE A 100 -2.60 -9.07 -2.06
CA PHE A 100 -2.73 -8.42 -0.76
C PHE A 100 -2.82 -6.90 -0.90
N LEU A 101 -1.87 -6.30 -1.61
CA LEU A 101 -1.86 -4.84 -1.79
C LEU A 101 -3.10 -4.38 -2.58
N GLY A 102 -3.49 -5.15 -3.60
CA GLY A 102 -4.69 -4.84 -4.38
C GLY A 102 -5.96 -4.83 -3.54
N VAL A 103 -6.15 -5.86 -2.74
CA VAL A 103 -7.34 -5.97 -1.89
C VAL A 103 -7.38 -4.88 -0.83
N PHE A 104 -6.28 -4.69 -0.10
CA PHE A 104 -6.29 -3.80 1.05
C PHE A 104 -6.14 -2.33 0.68
N LEU A 105 -5.31 -1.98 -0.32
CA LEU A 105 -5.18 -0.59 -0.76
C LEU A 105 -6.47 -0.07 -1.42
N ASN A 106 -7.16 -0.92 -2.16
CA ASN A 106 -8.41 -0.55 -2.81
C ASN A 106 -9.61 -0.78 -1.90
N GLY A 107 -9.57 -1.81 -1.06
CA GLY A 107 -10.67 -2.17 -0.17
C GLY A 107 -10.99 -1.11 0.86
N TRP A 108 -9.98 -0.54 1.53
CA TRP A 108 -10.27 0.52 2.50
C TRP A 108 -10.85 1.78 1.82
N ARG A 109 -10.41 2.07 0.59
CA ARG A 109 -10.96 3.20 -0.17
C ARG A 109 -12.43 2.97 -0.52
N LEU A 110 -12.77 1.75 -0.93
CA LEU A 110 -14.16 1.39 -1.21
C LEU A 110 -15.04 1.59 0.03
N VAL A 111 -14.59 1.09 1.18
CA VAL A 111 -15.32 1.25 2.44
C VAL A 111 -15.47 2.73 2.80
N ALA A 112 -14.40 3.52 2.66
CA ALA A 112 -14.42 4.95 2.95
C ALA A 112 -15.46 5.68 2.06
N ARG A 113 -15.50 5.35 0.77
CA ARG A 113 -16.48 5.95 -0.15
C ARG A 113 -17.92 5.55 0.21
N MET A 114 -18.12 4.29 0.55
CA MET A 114 -19.44 3.80 0.95
C MET A 114 -19.94 4.54 2.20
N LEU A 115 -19.08 4.71 3.20
CA LEU A 115 -19.44 5.45 4.41
C LEU A 115 -19.70 6.93 4.12
N ALA A 116 -18.89 7.56 3.28
CA ALA A 116 -19.09 8.94 2.87
C ALA A 116 -20.41 9.12 2.13
N ASN A 117 -20.76 8.20 1.23
CA ASN A 117 -22.02 8.23 0.49
C ASN A 117 -23.22 8.05 1.41
N ARG A 118 -23.13 7.16 2.40
CA ARG A 118 -24.19 6.98 3.40
C ARG A 118 -24.41 8.25 4.23
N ARG A 119 -23.33 8.93 4.62
CA ARG A 119 -23.42 10.19 5.38
C ARG A 119 -24.09 11.27 4.54
N SER A 120 -23.71 11.39 3.27
CA SER A 120 -24.31 12.36 2.35
C SER A 120 -25.80 12.09 2.15
N ALA A 121 -26.21 10.83 1.97
CA ALA A 121 -27.60 10.45 1.83
C ALA A 121 -28.40 10.75 3.09
N ALA A 122 -27.85 10.52 4.27
CA ALA A 122 -28.51 10.80 5.55
C ALA A 122 -28.67 12.30 5.80
N ALA A 123 -27.76 13.14 5.27
CA ALA A 123 -27.79 14.59 5.42
C ALA A 123 -28.74 15.24 4.41
N ALA A 124 -29.09 14.56 3.33
CA ALA A 124 -30.03 15.05 2.34
C ALA A 124 -31.47 14.77 2.80
#